data_d398a6aa27f7e03d0cfe778480f70da9
#
_entry.id   d398a6aa27f7e03d0cfe778480f70da9
#
_cell.length_a   1.000
_cell.length_b   1.000
_cell.length_c   1.000
_cell.angle_alpha   90.00
_cell.angle_beta   90.00
_cell.angle_gamma   90.00
#
_symmetry.space_group_name_H-M   'P 1'
#
loop_
_entity.id
_entity.type
_entity.pdbx_description
1 polymer ?
#
loop_
_entity_poly.entity_id
_entity_poly.type
_entity_poly.pdbx_seq_one_letter_code
_entity_poly.pdbx_strand_id
1 'polypeptide(L)'
;MKKKVLLISAIVIVTIYVFTFFGGFTTGKSLDVNEFKAYAKSVDEISTPQEYNIIALGEATHGNKEFQQLKLKVFKKLVEEHRVHSFALEGDFGGCEEVNQYIHGGEGTLKEIVQKIGF
;
A
#
# COMPACT_ATOMS: atom_id res chain seq x y z
N MET A 1 55.00 6.68 -1.44
CA MET A 1 53.86 7.21 -0.71
C MET A 1 52.54 7.06 -1.51
N LYS A 2 52.43 7.49 -2.78
CA LYS A 2 51.19 7.47 -3.58
C LYS A 2 50.52 6.08 -3.71
N LYS A 3 51.29 4.99 -3.92
CA LYS A 3 50.75 3.61 -4.03
C LYS A 3 50.12 3.11 -2.72
N LYS A 4 50.66 3.46 -1.56
CA LYS A 4 50.10 3.08 -0.24
C LYS A 4 48.78 3.82 0.03
N VAL A 5 48.69 5.08 -0.34
CA VAL A 5 47.47 5.90 -0.21
C VAL A 5 46.37 5.34 -1.11
N LEU A 6 46.70 4.98 -2.37
CA LEU A 6 45.75 4.39 -3.30
C LEU A 6 45.22 3.03 -2.82
N LEU A 7 46.06 2.20 -2.22
CA LEU A 7 45.66 0.91 -1.66
C LEU A 7 44.71 1.09 -0.46
N ILE A 8 45.00 2.01 0.44
CA ILE A 8 44.17 2.30 1.60
C ILE A 8 42.82 2.85 1.17
N SER A 9 42.79 3.78 0.21
CA SER A 9 41.49 4.31 -0.31
C SER A 9 40.67 3.24 -0.97
N ALA A 10 41.26 2.33 -1.73
CA ALA A 10 40.52 1.20 -2.34
C ALA A 10 39.93 0.26 -1.27
N ILE A 11 40.67 -0.05 -0.22
CA ILE A 11 40.21 -0.88 0.89
C ILE A 11 39.01 -0.19 1.59
N VAL A 12 39.11 1.10 1.88
CA VAL A 12 38.04 1.85 2.54
C VAL A 12 36.76 1.87 1.68
N ILE A 13 36.89 2.09 0.37
CA ILE A 13 35.74 2.07 -0.56
C ILE A 13 35.11 0.69 -0.58
N VAL A 14 35.87 -0.38 -0.69
CA VAL A 14 35.37 -1.75 -0.68
C VAL A 14 34.69 -2.08 0.66
N THR A 15 35.25 -1.64 1.78
CA THR A 15 34.66 -1.85 3.10
C THR A 15 33.32 -1.12 3.23
N ILE A 16 33.25 0.14 2.78
CA ILE A 16 31.99 0.90 2.78
C ILE A 16 30.97 0.20 1.86
N TYR A 17 31.38 -0.26 0.68
CA TYR A 17 30.51 -0.96 -0.25
C TYR A 17 29.97 -2.28 0.34
N VAL A 18 30.84 -3.09 0.95
CA VAL A 18 30.45 -4.33 1.63
C VAL A 18 29.53 -4.02 2.81
N PHE A 19 29.84 -2.99 3.61
CA PHE A 19 29.01 -2.62 4.76
C PHE A 19 27.62 -2.11 4.34
N THR A 20 27.54 -1.32 3.26
CA THR A 20 26.24 -0.83 2.75
C THR A 20 25.43 -1.93 2.07
N PHE A 21 26.11 -2.88 1.38
CA PHE A 21 25.42 -3.96 0.68
C PHE A 21 25.07 -5.17 1.56
N PHE A 22 25.93 -5.49 2.54
CA PHE A 22 25.75 -6.67 3.39
C PHE A 22 25.49 -6.36 4.87
N GLY A 23 25.85 -5.20 5.37
CA GLY A 23 25.70 -4.81 6.77
C GLY A 23 24.59 -3.80 7.05
N GLY A 24 24.08 -3.14 6.03
CA GLY A 24 23.00 -2.15 6.15
C GLY A 24 21.59 -2.74 6.21
N PHE A 25 21.44 -4.02 5.97
CA PHE A 25 20.20 -4.70 6.30
C PHE A 25 20.23 -5.02 7.79
N THR A 26 19.80 -4.07 8.60
CA THR A 26 19.24 -4.43 9.89
C THR A 26 18.20 -5.49 9.58
N THR A 27 18.51 -6.72 9.92
CA THR A 27 17.51 -7.78 9.99
C THR A 27 16.46 -7.30 10.98
N GLY A 28 15.44 -6.65 10.47
CA GLY A 28 14.25 -6.37 11.26
C GLY A 28 13.89 -7.71 11.89
N LYS A 29 13.76 -7.73 13.21
CA LYS A 29 13.38 -8.92 13.93
C LYS A 29 12.17 -9.48 13.19
N SER A 30 12.30 -10.64 12.56
CA SER A 30 11.19 -11.26 11.86
C SER A 30 10.10 -11.47 12.92
N LEU A 31 8.97 -10.81 12.74
CA LEU A 31 7.81 -11.05 13.61
C LEU A 31 7.49 -12.54 13.54
N ASP A 32 7.43 -13.18 14.70
CA ASP A 32 6.95 -14.56 14.77
C ASP A 32 5.51 -14.56 14.24
N VAL A 33 5.26 -15.38 13.23
CA VAL A 33 3.92 -15.52 12.61
C VAL A 33 2.86 -15.88 13.65
N ASN A 34 3.23 -16.64 14.69
CA ASN A 34 2.32 -17.02 15.76
C ASN A 34 2.01 -15.83 16.67
N GLU A 35 3.02 -15.01 16.99
CA GLU A 35 2.84 -13.76 17.71
C GLU A 35 1.92 -12.80 16.92
N PHE A 36 2.17 -12.65 15.61
CA PHE A 36 1.31 -11.83 14.75
C PHE A 36 -0.13 -12.35 14.73
N LYS A 37 -0.35 -13.67 14.58
CA LYS A 37 -1.69 -14.28 14.57
C LYS A 37 -2.47 -14.04 15.86
N ALA A 38 -1.80 -13.89 16.99
CA ALA A 38 -2.46 -13.60 18.27
C ALA A 38 -3.14 -12.21 18.29
N TYR A 39 -2.67 -11.27 17.49
CA TYR A 39 -3.21 -9.90 17.40
C TYR A 39 -3.99 -9.65 16.12
N ALA A 40 -3.76 -10.45 15.07
CA ALA A 40 -4.45 -10.31 13.79
C ALA A 40 -5.92 -10.72 13.93
N LYS A 41 -6.81 -9.89 13.41
CA LYS A 41 -8.24 -10.16 13.32
C LYS A 41 -8.69 -10.26 11.87
N SER A 42 -9.70 -11.07 11.63
CA SER A 42 -10.39 -11.07 10.34
C SER A 42 -11.13 -9.75 10.13
N VAL A 43 -11.32 -9.35 8.88
CA VAL A 43 -12.19 -8.21 8.55
C VAL A 43 -13.59 -8.38 9.10
N ASP A 44 -14.07 -9.61 9.16
CA ASP A 44 -15.41 -9.93 9.67
C ASP A 44 -15.55 -9.68 11.18
N GLU A 45 -14.41 -9.65 11.91
CA GLU A 45 -14.34 -9.35 13.35
C GLU A 45 -14.11 -7.86 13.65
N ILE A 46 -13.86 -7.04 12.63
CA ILE A 46 -13.69 -5.59 12.81
C ILE A 46 -15.07 -5.00 13.13
N SER A 47 -15.17 -4.39 14.30
CA SER A 47 -16.31 -3.54 14.66
C SER A 47 -15.87 -2.08 14.63
N THR A 48 -16.64 -1.25 13.95
CA THR A 48 -16.45 0.20 13.97
C THR A 48 -17.52 0.80 14.89
N PRO A 49 -17.12 1.68 15.84
CA PRO A 49 -18.10 2.41 16.63
C PRO A 49 -19.03 3.24 15.73
N GLN A 50 -20.34 3.24 16.02
CA GLN A 50 -21.35 3.91 15.19
C GLN A 50 -21.25 5.45 15.23
N GLU A 51 -20.48 5.99 16.14
CA GLU A 51 -20.30 7.43 16.33
C GLU A 51 -19.34 8.08 15.31
N TYR A 52 -18.61 7.30 14.52
CA TYR A 52 -17.69 7.84 13.53
C TYR A 52 -18.37 8.11 12.19
N ASN A 53 -18.22 9.34 11.71
CA ASN A 53 -18.71 9.78 10.40
C ASN A 53 -17.69 9.57 9.28
N ILE A 54 -16.42 9.36 9.62
CA ILE A 54 -15.32 9.19 8.67
C ILE A 54 -14.47 8.01 9.11
N ILE A 55 -14.23 7.08 8.20
CA ILE A 55 -13.34 5.94 8.39
C ILE A 55 -12.27 6.00 7.32
N ALA A 56 -11.01 6.09 7.71
CA ALA A 56 -9.88 6.14 6.80
C ALA A 56 -9.17 4.77 6.74
N LEU A 57 -8.86 4.32 5.53
CA LEU A 57 -8.09 3.11 5.29
C LEU A 57 -6.75 3.51 4.66
N GLY A 58 -5.67 3.34 5.44
CA GLY A 58 -4.31 3.54 4.94
C GLY A 58 -3.79 2.33 4.16
N GLU A 59 -2.72 2.54 3.42
CA GLU A 59 -1.96 1.47 2.79
C GLU A 59 -0.45 1.73 2.88
N ALA A 60 0.34 0.67 2.86
CA ALA A 60 1.79 0.78 2.98
C ALA A 60 2.46 1.15 1.65
N THR A 61 1.92 0.67 0.53
CA THR A 61 2.42 0.95 -0.83
C THR A 61 1.28 0.95 -1.83
N HIS A 62 1.38 1.81 -2.85
CA HIS A 62 0.47 1.76 -4.00
C HIS A 62 0.72 0.51 -4.86
N GLY A 63 -0.30 0.07 -5.59
CA GLY A 63 -0.20 -1.02 -6.55
C GLY A 63 -0.22 -2.43 -5.97
N ASN A 64 -0.43 -2.59 -4.66
CA ASN A 64 -0.60 -3.91 -4.05
C ASN A 64 -2.07 -4.35 -4.15
N LYS A 65 -2.29 -5.42 -4.91
CA LYS A 65 -3.64 -5.98 -5.17
C LYS A 65 -4.35 -6.39 -3.88
N GLU A 66 -3.63 -6.95 -2.92
CA GLU A 66 -4.18 -7.45 -1.66
C GLU A 66 -4.72 -6.31 -0.80
N PHE A 67 -4.06 -5.14 -0.81
CA PHE A 67 -4.57 -3.96 -0.13
C PHE A 67 -5.88 -3.45 -0.76
N GLN A 68 -5.97 -3.44 -2.09
CA GLN A 68 -7.19 -3.02 -2.77
C GLN A 68 -8.34 -4.01 -2.52
N GLN A 69 -8.06 -5.31 -2.51
CA GLN A 69 -9.05 -6.33 -2.16
C GLN A 69 -9.52 -6.20 -0.70
N LEU A 70 -8.59 -5.90 0.22
CA LEU A 70 -8.92 -5.66 1.63
C LEU A 70 -9.81 -4.41 1.79
N LYS A 71 -9.46 -3.29 1.13
CA LYS A 71 -10.27 -2.07 1.13
C LYS A 71 -11.69 -2.34 0.62
N LEU A 72 -11.82 -3.08 -0.47
CA LEU A 72 -13.13 -3.45 -1.01
C LEU A 72 -13.94 -4.29 -0.01
N LYS A 73 -13.30 -5.26 0.65
CA LYS A 73 -13.97 -6.11 1.65
C LYS A 73 -14.45 -5.28 2.85
N VAL A 74 -13.59 -4.39 3.36
CA VAL A 74 -13.95 -3.49 4.46
C VAL A 74 -15.08 -2.55 4.04
N PHE A 75 -15.00 -1.95 2.86
CA PHE A 75 -16.02 -1.03 2.37
C PHE A 75 -17.39 -1.71 2.25
N LYS A 76 -17.46 -2.93 1.69
CA LYS A 76 -18.70 -3.70 1.62
C LYS A 76 -19.32 -3.90 3.00
N LYS A 77 -18.52 -4.33 3.98
CA LYS A 77 -18.98 -4.50 5.37
C LYS A 77 -19.53 -3.19 5.95
N LEU A 78 -18.82 -2.07 5.73
CA LEU A 78 -19.26 -0.77 6.22
C LEU A 78 -20.57 -0.28 5.57
N VAL A 79 -20.80 -0.59 4.30
CA VAL A 79 -22.06 -0.30 3.62
C VAL A 79 -23.20 -1.12 4.24
N GLU A 80 -22.98 -2.40 4.47
CA GLU A 80 -23.99 -3.33 4.99
C GLU A 80 -24.32 -3.05 6.46
N GLU A 81 -23.33 -2.82 7.31
CA GLU A 81 -23.50 -2.73 8.76
C GLU A 81 -23.64 -1.29 9.29
N HIS A 82 -23.03 -0.30 8.63
CA HIS A 82 -22.92 1.06 9.11
C HIS A 82 -23.54 2.12 8.18
N ARG A 83 -24.22 1.71 7.12
CA ARG A 83 -24.88 2.62 6.14
C ARG A 83 -23.91 3.64 5.54
N VAL A 84 -22.66 3.26 5.29
CA VAL A 84 -21.72 4.10 4.56
C VAL A 84 -22.20 4.23 3.12
N HIS A 85 -22.33 5.47 2.62
CA HIS A 85 -22.87 5.76 1.29
C HIS A 85 -21.84 6.33 0.32
N SER A 86 -20.66 6.67 0.82
CA SER A 86 -19.61 7.33 0.02
C SER A 86 -18.27 6.68 0.26
N PHE A 87 -17.51 6.52 -0.80
CA PHE A 87 -16.13 6.07 -0.77
C PHE A 87 -15.26 7.08 -1.53
N ALA A 88 -14.29 7.66 -0.85
CA ALA A 88 -13.31 8.57 -1.45
C ALA A 88 -12.02 7.80 -1.76
N LEU A 89 -11.56 7.89 -2.98
CA LEU A 89 -10.34 7.27 -3.45
C LEU A 89 -9.41 8.35 -4.01
N GLU A 90 -8.13 8.28 -3.69
CA GLU A 90 -7.12 9.06 -4.38
C GLU A 90 -6.99 8.54 -5.82
N GLY A 91 -6.97 9.43 -6.80
CA GLY A 91 -6.87 9.06 -8.19
C GLY A 91 -6.61 10.27 -9.08
N ASP A 92 -6.13 10.04 -10.30
CA ASP A 92 -5.96 11.09 -11.28
C ASP A 92 -7.32 11.71 -11.66
N PHE A 93 -7.38 13.05 -11.66
CA PHE A 93 -8.63 13.78 -11.94
C PHE A 93 -9.18 13.48 -13.33
N GLY A 94 -8.30 13.47 -14.36
CA GLY A 94 -8.72 13.19 -15.73
C GLY A 94 -9.24 11.76 -15.90
N GLY A 95 -8.53 10.78 -15.34
CA GLY A 95 -8.98 9.38 -15.34
C GLY A 95 -10.28 9.17 -14.58
N CYS A 96 -10.46 9.86 -13.45
CA CYS A 96 -11.70 9.81 -12.68
C CYS A 96 -12.89 10.40 -13.46
N GLU A 97 -12.68 11.43 -14.29
CA GLU A 97 -13.73 11.97 -15.16
C GLU A 97 -14.20 10.93 -16.19
N GLU A 98 -13.30 10.17 -16.78
CA GLU A 98 -13.67 9.10 -17.71
C GLU A 98 -14.45 7.98 -17.00
N VAL A 99 -14.07 7.65 -15.74
CA VAL A 99 -14.85 6.70 -14.91
C VAL A 99 -16.26 7.25 -14.65
N ASN A 100 -16.37 8.52 -14.34
CA ASN A 100 -17.67 9.18 -14.14
C ASN A 100 -18.54 9.12 -15.41
N GLN A 101 -17.98 9.40 -16.57
CA GLN A 101 -18.71 9.26 -17.84
C GLN A 101 -19.17 7.82 -18.10
N TYR A 102 -18.30 6.83 -17.84
CA TYR A 102 -18.65 5.42 -17.99
C TYR A 102 -19.80 5.00 -17.06
N ILE A 103 -19.78 5.39 -15.79
CA ILE A 103 -20.85 5.10 -14.83
C ILE A 103 -22.20 5.68 -15.29
N HIS A 104 -22.17 6.82 -15.99
CA HIS A 104 -23.37 7.48 -16.53
C HIS A 104 -23.77 6.99 -17.92
N GLY A 105 -23.26 5.85 -18.38
CA GLY A 105 -23.64 5.21 -19.63
C GLY A 105 -22.73 5.54 -20.82
N GLY A 106 -21.55 6.07 -20.58
CA GLY A 106 -20.52 6.25 -21.59
C GLY A 106 -19.98 4.95 -22.16
N GLU A 107 -19.33 5.02 -23.31
CA GLU A 107 -18.77 3.86 -24.01
C GLU A 107 -17.47 3.38 -23.37
N GLY A 108 -17.07 2.13 -23.66
CA GLY A 108 -15.81 1.53 -23.21
C GLY A 108 -16.01 0.28 -22.35
N THR A 109 -14.91 -0.30 -21.91
CA THR A 109 -14.93 -1.42 -20.96
C THR A 109 -14.44 -0.95 -19.59
N LEU A 110 -15.01 -1.51 -18.54
CA LEU A 110 -14.61 -1.20 -17.17
C LEU A 110 -13.09 -1.32 -16.97
N LYS A 111 -12.48 -2.33 -17.59
CA LYS A 111 -11.03 -2.57 -17.48
C LYS A 111 -10.20 -1.42 -18.08
N GLU A 112 -10.58 -0.94 -19.28
CA GLU A 112 -9.87 0.15 -19.96
C GLU A 112 -10.04 1.47 -19.20
N ILE A 113 -11.26 1.74 -18.74
CA ILE A 113 -11.57 2.98 -18.03
C ILE A 113 -10.85 3.04 -16.67
N VAL A 114 -10.86 1.95 -15.88
CA VAL A 114 -10.19 1.92 -14.57
C VAL A 114 -8.68 2.04 -14.69
N GLN A 115 -8.06 1.57 -15.79
CA GLN A 115 -6.63 1.75 -16.02
C GLN A 115 -6.21 3.21 -16.19
N LYS A 116 -7.13 4.12 -16.49
CA LYS A 116 -6.86 5.55 -16.66
C LYS A 116 -6.82 6.33 -15.35
N ILE A 117 -7.28 5.76 -14.25
CA ILE A 117 -7.26 6.43 -12.94
C ILE A 117 -5.82 6.66 -12.45
N GLY A 118 -4.84 5.91 -12.95
CA GLY A 118 -3.43 6.12 -12.67
C GLY A 118 -3.04 5.86 -11.21
N PHE A 119 -2.83 4.61 -10.87
CA PHE A 119 -2.15 4.20 -9.64
C PHE A 119 -0.77 3.63 -9.95
#